data_c75b757faa86d44e57af24de74b97ada
#
_entry.id   c75b757faa86d44e57af24de74b97ada
#
_cell.length_a   1.000
_cell.length_b   1.000
_cell.length_c   1.000
_cell.angle_alpha   90.00
_cell.angle_beta   90.00
_cell.angle_gamma   90.00
#
_symmetry.space_group_name_H-M   'P 1'
#
loop_
_entity.id
_entity.type
_entity.pdbx_description
1 polymer ?
#
loop_
_entity_poly.entity_id
_entity_poly.type
_entity_poly.pdbx_seq_one_letter_code
_entity_poly.pdbx_strand_id
1 'polypeptide(L)'
;MSQKIQTALISVYHKDGLEEILQELNNLRVKFISTGGTREFIESLGYECEGVEEVSGYPSILGGRVKTLHPKIFGGILYRRENEADRKQVKAYDIPSIDLVIVDLYPFEETVAAGVSEDEIVEKIDIGGISLIRGAAKNHKNVLVVPSQKQYERLLALLKDKKGESDEEDRRWFAKEAFKVSSGYDAAIFRYFDSDDHSALRISYDESKQLRYGENPHQKGFFYGHFDQIFEQLHGKEISYNNLLDMDAAISLIADFDETALAILKHNNACGMACRPTVLEAWEAALAADPVSAFGGIVVTNRTVDRAAAEAINSIFYEVLIAPAYEKEALDILFQKKNRIILVLKSLEQALQPMQYRSVLNGMLAQDRNMSIQSAGDLEVVTHKAPTSAETEDLLFANKLVKHTKSNAIVLAKNKQLIASGTGQTSRVDALTQAIEKAGHFQFDLHGAVMASDAFFPFADSVEIAHKAGITAVIQPGGSIRDDESVDYCNRNGIAMVITGRRHFKH
;
A
#
# COMPACT_ATOMS: atom_id res chain seq x y z
N MET A 1 25.89 18.08 -24.31
CA MET A 1 26.15 17.92 -25.75
C MET A 1 25.04 17.06 -26.33
N SER A 2 24.55 17.40 -27.54
CA SER A 2 23.58 16.56 -28.25
C SER A 2 24.30 15.32 -28.82
N GLN A 3 23.59 14.17 -28.80
CA GLN A 3 24.07 12.90 -29.37
C GLN A 3 22.98 12.38 -30.31
N LYS A 4 23.38 12.07 -31.54
CA LYS A 4 22.51 11.47 -32.54
C LYS A 4 22.49 9.96 -32.39
N ILE A 5 21.33 9.37 -32.38
CA ILE A 5 21.15 7.93 -32.37
C ILE A 5 21.37 7.39 -33.77
N GLN A 6 22.39 6.54 -33.93
CA GLN A 6 22.77 5.89 -35.20
C GLN A 6 22.64 4.37 -35.10
N THR A 7 22.86 3.79 -33.92
CA THR A 7 22.76 2.35 -33.68
C THR A 7 21.99 2.08 -32.37
N ALA A 8 21.00 1.22 -32.46
CA ALA A 8 20.18 0.78 -31.32
C ALA A 8 20.38 -0.71 -31.06
N LEU A 9 20.71 -1.05 -29.82
CA LEU A 9 20.68 -2.42 -29.31
C LEU A 9 19.32 -2.64 -28.62
N ILE A 10 18.54 -3.60 -29.10
CA ILE A 10 17.17 -3.85 -28.63
C ILE A 10 17.06 -5.31 -28.17
N SER A 11 16.70 -5.52 -26.91
CA SER A 11 16.50 -6.84 -26.32
C SER A 11 15.35 -6.77 -25.30
N VAL A 12 14.15 -7.14 -25.73
CA VAL A 12 12.93 -6.99 -24.91
C VAL A 12 12.18 -8.31 -24.79
N TYR A 13 11.59 -8.54 -23.63
CA TYR A 13 10.70 -9.68 -23.40
C TYR A 13 9.32 -9.42 -24.01
N HIS A 14 8.66 -8.33 -23.67
CA HIS A 14 7.38 -7.91 -24.24
C HIS A 14 7.60 -7.06 -25.49
N LYS A 15 6.69 -7.20 -26.48
CA LYS A 15 6.80 -6.50 -27.78
C LYS A 15 5.77 -5.39 -27.94
N ASP A 16 4.83 -5.26 -26.97
CA ASP A 16 3.76 -4.28 -27.03
C ASP A 16 4.33 -2.86 -27.09
N GLY A 17 3.85 -2.05 -28.03
CA GLY A 17 4.29 -0.68 -28.24
C GLY A 17 5.69 -0.52 -28.89
N LEU A 18 6.41 -1.63 -29.15
CA LEU A 18 7.74 -1.55 -29.77
C LEU A 18 7.67 -1.19 -31.27
N GLU A 19 6.61 -1.57 -31.96
CA GLU A 19 6.46 -1.37 -33.41
C GLU A 19 6.57 0.10 -33.81
N GLU A 20 5.88 1.01 -33.10
CA GLU A 20 5.94 2.46 -33.40
C GLU A 20 7.34 3.02 -33.20
N ILE A 21 8.07 2.53 -32.19
CA ILE A 21 9.45 2.94 -31.92
C ILE A 21 10.38 2.46 -33.05
N LEU A 22 10.23 1.20 -33.48
CA LEU A 22 11.00 0.64 -34.56
C LEU A 22 10.76 1.39 -35.89
N GLN A 23 9.51 1.72 -36.18
CA GLN A 23 9.15 2.52 -37.36
C GLN A 23 9.83 3.89 -37.34
N GLU A 24 9.78 4.59 -36.20
CA GLU A 24 10.43 5.91 -36.10
C GLU A 24 11.94 5.83 -36.18
N LEU A 25 12.58 4.85 -35.53
CA LEU A 25 14.00 4.61 -35.61
C LEU A 25 14.45 4.26 -37.06
N ASN A 26 13.65 3.46 -37.78
CA ASN A 26 13.91 3.12 -39.18
C ASN A 26 13.79 4.35 -40.10
N ASN A 27 12.78 5.22 -39.87
CA ASN A 27 12.64 6.50 -40.59
C ASN A 27 13.87 7.39 -40.40
N LEU A 28 14.47 7.33 -39.21
CA LEU A 28 15.73 8.03 -38.87
C LEU A 28 17.00 7.32 -39.36
N ARG A 29 16.88 6.16 -40.04
CA ARG A 29 17.95 5.31 -40.53
C ARG A 29 18.88 4.80 -39.43
N VAL A 30 18.34 4.48 -38.29
CA VAL A 30 19.06 3.86 -37.18
C VAL A 30 19.28 2.38 -37.48
N LYS A 31 20.51 1.88 -37.29
CA LYS A 31 20.85 0.47 -37.40
C LYS A 31 20.35 -0.30 -36.19
N PHE A 32 19.80 -1.49 -36.42
CA PHE A 32 19.34 -2.37 -35.34
C PHE A 32 20.34 -3.48 -35.07
N ILE A 33 20.63 -3.68 -33.79
CA ILE A 33 21.35 -4.84 -33.27
C ILE A 33 20.40 -5.52 -32.30
N SER A 34 20.19 -6.84 -32.39
CA SER A 34 19.26 -7.55 -31.51
C SER A 34 19.63 -9.03 -31.36
N THR A 35 18.87 -9.73 -30.50
CA THR A 35 19.07 -11.16 -30.20
C THR A 35 17.73 -11.87 -30.11
N GLY A 36 17.73 -13.17 -30.47
CA GLY A 36 16.60 -14.11 -30.28
C GLY A 36 15.26 -13.58 -30.82
N GLY A 37 14.20 -13.78 -30.05
CA GLY A 37 12.85 -13.42 -30.49
C GLY A 37 12.60 -11.92 -30.70
N THR A 38 13.48 -11.03 -30.20
CA THR A 38 13.39 -9.59 -30.54
C THR A 38 13.91 -9.34 -31.94
N ARG A 39 14.96 -10.02 -32.36
CA ARG A 39 15.46 -9.96 -33.76
C ARG A 39 14.39 -10.47 -34.75
N GLU A 40 13.80 -11.64 -34.46
CA GLU A 40 12.74 -12.21 -35.29
C GLU A 40 11.56 -11.26 -35.44
N PHE A 41 11.18 -10.57 -34.33
CA PHE A 41 10.12 -9.56 -34.37
C PHE A 41 10.48 -8.37 -35.26
N ILE A 42 11.69 -7.82 -35.18
CA ILE A 42 12.16 -6.70 -35.99
C ILE A 42 12.17 -7.10 -37.49
N GLU A 43 12.70 -8.29 -37.81
CA GLU A 43 12.76 -8.81 -39.17
C GLU A 43 11.36 -9.11 -39.75
N SER A 44 10.41 -9.56 -38.90
CA SER A 44 9.00 -9.79 -39.30
C SER A 44 8.27 -8.52 -39.75
N LEU A 45 8.72 -7.36 -39.24
CA LEU A 45 8.23 -6.03 -39.67
C LEU A 45 8.94 -5.52 -40.96
N GLY A 46 9.85 -6.30 -41.51
CA GLY A 46 10.57 -5.96 -42.73
C GLY A 46 11.80 -5.06 -42.54
N TYR A 47 12.29 -4.91 -41.32
CA TYR A 47 13.47 -4.14 -41.01
C TYR A 47 14.74 -5.01 -40.96
N GLU A 48 15.88 -4.49 -41.49
CA GLU A 48 17.16 -5.16 -41.33
C GLU A 48 17.64 -5.11 -39.87
N CYS A 49 18.12 -6.25 -39.35
CA CYS A 49 18.60 -6.36 -37.97
C CYS A 49 19.84 -7.25 -37.91
N GLU A 50 20.96 -6.70 -37.45
CA GLU A 50 22.20 -7.46 -37.21
C GLU A 50 22.07 -8.25 -35.89
N GLY A 51 22.46 -9.54 -35.92
CA GLY A 51 22.47 -10.36 -34.72
C GLY A 51 23.62 -10.02 -33.78
N VAL A 52 23.40 -10.07 -32.48
CA VAL A 52 24.48 -9.91 -31.48
C VAL A 52 25.59 -10.93 -31.69
N GLU A 53 25.26 -12.12 -32.15
CA GLU A 53 26.20 -13.19 -32.51
C GLU A 53 27.07 -12.80 -33.69
N GLU A 54 26.55 -12.09 -34.68
CA GLU A 54 27.28 -11.58 -35.84
C GLU A 54 28.26 -10.47 -35.42
N VAL A 55 27.77 -9.51 -34.58
CA VAL A 55 28.60 -8.42 -34.02
C VAL A 55 29.74 -8.96 -33.16
N SER A 56 29.45 -9.89 -32.27
CA SER A 56 30.43 -10.44 -31.34
C SER A 56 31.37 -11.42 -32.00
N GLY A 57 30.94 -12.12 -33.07
CA GLY A 57 31.63 -13.27 -33.66
C GLY A 57 31.59 -14.50 -32.76
N TYR A 58 30.65 -14.53 -31.76
CA TYR A 58 30.55 -15.61 -30.79
C TYR A 58 29.13 -16.17 -30.72
N PRO A 59 28.92 -17.48 -30.74
CA PRO A 59 27.58 -18.05 -30.72
C PRO A 59 26.88 -17.86 -29.37
N SER A 60 25.57 -17.89 -29.41
CA SER A 60 24.78 -18.01 -28.18
C SER A 60 25.02 -19.37 -27.56
N ILE A 61 25.46 -19.42 -26.29
CA ILE A 61 25.77 -20.64 -25.56
C ILE A 61 24.97 -20.79 -24.27
N LEU A 62 25.05 -21.96 -23.65
CA LEU A 62 24.39 -22.28 -22.38
C LEU A 62 22.87 -22.02 -22.42
N GLY A 63 22.21 -22.47 -23.49
CA GLY A 63 20.77 -22.26 -23.64
C GLY A 63 20.36 -20.79 -23.82
N GLY A 64 21.31 -19.91 -24.21
CA GLY A 64 21.05 -18.50 -24.40
C GLY A 64 21.32 -17.62 -23.19
N ARG A 65 21.80 -18.18 -22.09
CA ARG A 65 22.18 -17.41 -20.88
C ARG A 65 23.37 -16.47 -21.14
N VAL A 66 24.21 -16.78 -22.14
CA VAL A 66 25.35 -15.94 -22.56
C VAL A 66 25.19 -15.59 -24.02
N LYS A 67 24.79 -14.37 -24.30
CA LYS A 67 24.61 -13.78 -25.64
C LYS A 67 25.24 -12.40 -25.72
N THR A 68 24.72 -11.48 -24.86
CA THR A 68 25.10 -10.06 -24.87
C THR A 68 26.29 -9.74 -23.98
N LEU A 69 26.71 -10.65 -23.09
CA LEU A 69 27.84 -10.47 -22.18
C LEU A 69 29.18 -10.64 -22.91
N HIS A 70 29.44 -9.75 -23.83
CA HIS A 70 30.63 -9.80 -24.70
C HIS A 70 31.33 -8.45 -24.76
N PRO A 71 32.72 -8.41 -24.79
CA PRO A 71 33.47 -7.16 -24.84
C PRO A 71 33.11 -6.22 -26.00
N LYS A 72 32.74 -6.74 -27.18
CA LYS A 72 32.29 -5.92 -28.30
C LYS A 72 30.98 -5.19 -28.02
N ILE A 73 30.04 -5.86 -27.36
CA ILE A 73 28.74 -5.25 -26.99
C ILE A 73 28.91 -4.22 -25.86
N PHE A 74 29.55 -4.63 -24.77
CA PHE A 74 29.78 -3.73 -23.63
C PHE A 74 30.79 -2.63 -23.95
N GLY A 75 31.75 -2.89 -24.80
CA GLY A 75 32.68 -1.87 -25.32
C GLY A 75 31.93 -0.80 -26.11
N GLY A 76 31.00 -1.19 -26.98
CA GLY A 76 30.14 -0.27 -27.75
C GLY A 76 29.25 0.62 -26.90
N ILE A 77 28.80 0.11 -25.72
CA ILE A 77 27.99 0.85 -24.75
C ILE A 77 28.85 1.73 -23.83
N LEU A 78 30.00 1.23 -23.34
CA LEU A 78 30.74 1.82 -22.23
C LEU A 78 31.86 2.78 -22.63
N TYR A 79 32.34 2.78 -23.87
CA TYR A 79 33.45 3.66 -24.25
C TYR A 79 33.05 5.14 -24.18
N ARG A 80 34.00 5.96 -23.74
CA ARG A 80 33.86 7.42 -23.65
C ARG A 80 34.21 8.04 -25.01
N ARG A 81 33.22 8.63 -25.68
CA ARG A 81 33.35 9.12 -27.07
C ARG A 81 34.34 10.27 -27.21
N GLU A 82 34.51 11.05 -26.16
CA GLU A 82 35.49 12.15 -26.06
C GLU A 82 36.92 11.67 -25.73
N ASN A 83 37.08 10.41 -25.24
CA ASN A 83 38.38 9.89 -24.86
C ASN A 83 39.12 9.26 -26.03
N GLU A 84 40.32 9.81 -26.37
CA GLU A 84 41.11 9.37 -27.51
C GLU A 84 41.61 7.92 -27.36
N ALA A 85 42.00 7.50 -26.16
CA ALA A 85 42.47 6.14 -25.91
C ALA A 85 41.35 5.12 -26.13
N ASP A 86 40.10 5.43 -25.64
CA ASP A 86 38.94 4.58 -25.84
C ASP A 86 38.65 4.45 -27.35
N ARG A 87 38.64 5.55 -28.07
CA ARG A 87 38.42 5.54 -29.56
C ARG A 87 39.43 4.71 -30.32
N LYS A 88 40.72 4.76 -29.93
CA LYS A 88 41.77 3.93 -30.53
C LYS A 88 41.49 2.43 -30.27
N GLN A 89 41.07 2.05 -29.07
CA GLN A 89 40.74 0.66 -28.73
C GLN A 89 39.49 0.18 -29.47
N VAL A 90 38.43 0.99 -29.51
CA VAL A 90 37.18 0.69 -30.23
C VAL A 90 37.51 0.38 -31.71
N LYS A 91 38.37 1.20 -32.35
CA LYS A 91 38.79 0.97 -33.72
C LYS A 91 39.67 -0.28 -33.86
N ALA A 92 40.62 -0.50 -32.95
CA ALA A 92 41.55 -1.62 -32.99
C ALA A 92 40.86 -2.99 -32.84
N TYR A 93 39.77 -3.06 -32.05
CA TYR A 93 39.04 -4.28 -31.78
C TYR A 93 37.72 -4.40 -32.55
N ASP A 94 37.48 -3.51 -33.50
CA ASP A 94 36.26 -3.49 -34.32
C ASP A 94 34.98 -3.55 -33.49
N ILE A 95 34.89 -2.59 -32.55
CA ILE A 95 33.75 -2.47 -31.62
C ILE A 95 32.73 -1.47 -32.21
N PRO A 96 31.46 -1.86 -32.46
CA PRO A 96 30.47 -0.93 -32.98
C PRO A 96 30.03 0.06 -31.87
N SER A 97 29.78 1.31 -32.27
CA SER A 97 29.17 2.28 -31.37
C SER A 97 27.69 1.94 -31.14
N ILE A 98 27.25 1.92 -29.90
CA ILE A 98 25.83 1.74 -29.53
C ILE A 98 25.35 3.05 -28.88
N ASP A 99 24.33 3.68 -29.46
CA ASP A 99 23.83 4.99 -29.04
C ASP A 99 22.55 4.90 -28.21
N LEU A 100 21.76 3.86 -28.48
CA LEU A 100 20.49 3.57 -27.81
C LEU A 100 20.48 2.11 -27.36
N VAL A 101 20.04 1.88 -26.13
CA VAL A 101 19.81 0.54 -25.58
C VAL A 101 18.37 0.46 -25.09
N ILE A 102 17.56 -0.42 -25.68
CA ILE A 102 16.19 -0.70 -25.26
C ILE A 102 16.16 -2.11 -24.70
N VAL A 103 15.81 -2.22 -23.42
CA VAL A 103 15.75 -3.50 -22.72
C VAL A 103 14.46 -3.56 -21.90
N ASP A 104 13.82 -4.72 -21.93
CA ASP A 104 12.73 -5.07 -21.05
C ASP A 104 13.09 -6.38 -20.35
N LEU A 105 13.10 -6.37 -19.01
CA LEU A 105 13.54 -7.50 -18.21
C LEU A 105 12.50 -8.62 -18.20
N TYR A 106 12.91 -9.83 -17.87
CA TYR A 106 12.00 -10.93 -17.59
C TYR A 106 11.08 -10.60 -16.40
N PRO A 107 9.78 -11.01 -16.47
CA PRO A 107 8.77 -10.69 -15.46
C PRO A 107 8.94 -11.55 -14.18
N PHE A 108 9.99 -11.29 -13.39
CA PHE A 108 10.35 -12.06 -12.20
C PHE A 108 9.23 -12.05 -11.15
N GLU A 109 8.71 -10.87 -10.78
CA GLU A 109 7.67 -10.75 -9.74
C GLU A 109 6.35 -11.43 -10.16
N GLU A 110 5.97 -11.32 -11.44
CA GLU A 110 4.78 -12.02 -11.97
C GLU A 110 4.97 -13.55 -11.93
N THR A 111 6.19 -14.02 -12.23
CA THR A 111 6.53 -15.45 -12.18
C THR A 111 6.48 -15.97 -10.74
N VAL A 112 6.98 -15.22 -9.78
CA VAL A 112 6.85 -15.55 -8.34
C VAL A 112 5.38 -15.58 -7.91
N ALA A 113 4.60 -14.58 -8.31
CA ALA A 113 3.18 -14.50 -7.97
C ALA A 113 2.34 -15.64 -8.59
N ALA A 114 2.78 -16.20 -9.73
CA ALA A 114 2.14 -17.34 -10.37
C ALA A 114 2.35 -18.67 -9.62
N GLY A 115 3.24 -18.72 -8.61
CA GLY A 115 3.47 -19.89 -7.76
C GLY A 115 4.05 -21.09 -8.50
N VAL A 116 4.85 -20.87 -9.55
CA VAL A 116 5.55 -21.91 -10.30
C VAL A 116 6.74 -22.48 -9.52
N SER A 117 7.43 -23.49 -10.08
CA SER A 117 8.59 -24.10 -9.42
C SER A 117 9.75 -23.12 -9.20
N GLU A 118 10.56 -23.37 -8.17
CA GLU A 118 11.77 -22.57 -7.86
C GLU A 118 12.72 -22.49 -9.06
N ASP A 119 12.92 -23.61 -9.78
CA ASP A 119 13.77 -23.64 -10.96
C ASP A 119 13.25 -22.69 -12.06
N GLU A 120 11.92 -22.63 -12.27
CA GLU A 120 11.30 -21.73 -13.24
C GLU A 120 11.42 -20.26 -12.81
N ILE A 121 11.31 -19.99 -11.52
CA ILE A 121 11.51 -18.63 -10.96
C ILE A 121 12.96 -18.19 -11.15
N VAL A 122 13.92 -19.02 -10.79
CA VAL A 122 15.36 -18.74 -10.92
C VAL A 122 15.75 -18.51 -12.38
N GLU A 123 15.19 -19.23 -13.35
CA GLU A 123 15.41 -19.00 -14.79
C GLU A 123 14.93 -17.61 -15.26
N LYS A 124 14.04 -16.95 -14.52
CA LYS A 124 13.59 -15.59 -14.82
C LYS A 124 14.45 -14.49 -14.20
N ILE A 125 15.54 -14.86 -13.52
CA ILE A 125 16.54 -13.86 -13.08
C ILE A 125 17.36 -13.42 -14.28
N ASP A 126 17.10 -12.19 -14.75
CA ASP A 126 17.77 -11.63 -15.93
C ASP A 126 19.18 -11.18 -15.60
N ILE A 127 20.17 -11.80 -16.24
CA ILE A 127 21.59 -11.43 -16.10
C ILE A 127 22.03 -10.49 -17.24
N GLY A 128 21.63 -10.80 -18.48
CA GLY A 128 22.05 -10.05 -19.66
C GLY A 128 21.41 -8.68 -19.77
N GLY A 129 20.08 -8.63 -19.65
CA GLY A 129 19.30 -7.39 -19.74
C GLY A 129 19.64 -6.39 -18.64
N ILE A 130 19.68 -6.85 -17.38
CA ILE A 130 20.05 -5.98 -16.26
C ILE A 130 21.46 -5.41 -16.41
N SER A 131 22.41 -6.19 -16.96
CA SER A 131 23.78 -5.74 -17.22
C SER A 131 23.83 -4.67 -18.31
N LEU A 132 23.06 -4.82 -19.39
CA LEU A 132 22.92 -3.83 -20.46
C LEU A 132 22.33 -2.51 -19.93
N ILE A 133 21.25 -2.58 -19.15
CA ILE A 133 20.61 -1.42 -18.50
C ILE A 133 21.63 -0.65 -17.66
N ARG A 134 22.36 -1.34 -16.77
CA ARG A 134 23.34 -0.70 -15.89
C ARG A 134 24.55 -0.16 -16.64
N GLY A 135 25.03 -0.86 -17.68
CA GLY A 135 26.13 -0.41 -18.53
C GLY A 135 25.79 0.87 -19.28
N ALA A 136 24.64 0.92 -19.93
CA ALA A 136 24.17 2.08 -20.67
C ALA A 136 23.87 3.27 -19.73
N ALA A 137 23.22 3.05 -18.60
CA ALA A 137 22.96 4.07 -17.60
C ALA A 137 24.25 4.68 -17.03
N LYS A 138 25.28 3.87 -16.77
CA LYS A 138 26.60 4.35 -16.34
C LYS A 138 27.22 5.32 -17.36
N ASN A 139 27.05 5.03 -18.66
CA ASN A 139 27.58 5.87 -19.73
C ASN A 139 26.53 6.84 -20.34
N HIS A 140 25.57 7.30 -19.53
CA HIS A 140 24.50 8.21 -19.97
C HIS A 140 24.99 9.52 -20.65
N LYS A 141 26.25 9.90 -20.47
CA LYS A 141 26.81 11.02 -21.23
C LYS A 141 26.81 10.74 -22.73
N ASN A 142 26.88 9.49 -23.13
CA ASN A 142 27.05 9.06 -24.52
C ASN A 142 25.92 8.16 -25.04
N VAL A 143 25.20 7.45 -24.15
CA VAL A 143 24.22 6.42 -24.51
C VAL A 143 22.86 6.73 -23.85
N LEU A 144 21.80 6.62 -24.64
CA LEU A 144 20.43 6.66 -24.15
C LEU A 144 19.99 5.24 -23.80
N VAL A 145 19.37 5.04 -22.62
CA VAL A 145 18.88 3.73 -22.18
C VAL A 145 17.39 3.78 -21.90
N VAL A 146 16.63 2.83 -22.42
CA VAL A 146 15.20 2.66 -22.17
C VAL A 146 14.99 1.33 -21.45
N PRO A 147 14.76 1.35 -20.14
CA PRO A 147 14.83 0.15 -19.29
C PRO A 147 13.50 -0.60 -19.15
N SER A 148 12.40 -0.08 -19.69
CA SER A 148 11.10 -0.76 -19.72
C SER A 148 10.12 -0.07 -20.67
N GLN A 149 9.00 -0.73 -20.97
CA GLN A 149 7.90 -0.18 -21.77
C GLN A 149 7.30 1.12 -21.20
N LYS A 150 7.37 1.33 -19.89
CA LYS A 150 6.85 2.56 -19.24
C LYS A 150 7.49 3.85 -19.77
N GLN A 151 8.65 3.76 -20.42
CA GLN A 151 9.36 4.91 -21.01
C GLN A 151 9.18 5.04 -22.53
N TYR A 152 8.42 4.17 -23.19
CA TYR A 152 8.26 4.16 -24.65
C TYR A 152 7.61 5.43 -25.19
N GLU A 153 6.56 5.94 -24.53
CA GLU A 153 5.91 7.18 -24.93
C GLU A 153 6.90 8.36 -24.95
N ARG A 154 7.71 8.48 -23.89
CA ARG A 154 8.73 9.55 -23.81
C ARG A 154 9.84 9.37 -24.84
N LEU A 155 10.27 8.13 -25.11
CA LEU A 155 11.23 7.86 -26.17
C LEU A 155 10.65 8.28 -27.52
N LEU A 156 9.42 7.89 -27.84
CA LEU A 156 8.76 8.20 -29.10
C LEU A 156 8.62 9.71 -29.31
N ALA A 157 8.24 10.45 -28.26
CA ALA A 157 8.19 11.91 -28.29
C ALA A 157 9.59 12.50 -28.60
N LEU A 158 10.64 12.02 -27.91
CA LEU A 158 12.02 12.46 -28.17
C LEU A 158 12.44 12.21 -29.61
N LEU A 159 12.18 11.00 -30.14
CA LEU A 159 12.55 10.63 -31.51
C LEU A 159 11.88 11.55 -32.53
N LYS A 160 10.60 11.87 -32.36
CA LYS A 160 9.82 12.75 -33.25
C LYS A 160 10.25 14.21 -33.11
N ASP A 161 10.29 14.74 -31.89
CA ASP A 161 10.52 16.16 -31.64
C ASP A 161 11.97 16.57 -31.91
N LYS A 162 12.95 15.73 -31.51
CA LYS A 162 14.37 15.99 -31.63
C LYS A 162 15.03 15.24 -32.81
N LYS A 163 14.24 14.59 -33.68
CA LYS A 163 14.71 13.87 -34.87
C LYS A 163 15.83 12.87 -34.58
N GLY A 164 15.68 12.13 -33.48
CA GLY A 164 16.64 11.13 -33.05
C GLY A 164 17.90 11.69 -32.38
N GLU A 165 17.92 12.94 -31.99
CA GLU A 165 18.93 13.53 -31.13
C GLU A 165 18.50 13.51 -29.67
N SER A 166 19.46 13.28 -28.76
CA SER A 166 19.22 13.36 -27.30
C SER A 166 20.23 14.32 -26.68
N ASP A 167 19.79 15.20 -25.79
CA ASP A 167 20.70 15.98 -24.97
C ASP A 167 21.11 15.25 -23.68
N GLU A 168 21.96 15.85 -22.86
CA GLU A 168 22.46 15.22 -21.63
C GLU A 168 21.35 15.11 -20.56
N GLU A 169 20.39 16.03 -20.56
CA GLU A 169 19.26 16.02 -19.61
C GLU A 169 18.33 14.85 -19.93
N ASP A 170 18.00 14.64 -21.20
CA ASP A 170 17.23 13.48 -21.64
C ASP A 170 17.89 12.19 -21.17
N ARG A 171 19.17 11.98 -21.52
CA ARG A 171 19.89 10.75 -21.18
C ARG A 171 20.05 10.55 -19.68
N ARG A 172 20.22 11.63 -18.91
CA ARG A 172 20.26 11.57 -17.45
C ARG A 172 18.90 11.15 -16.86
N TRP A 173 17.80 11.64 -17.44
CA TRP A 173 16.46 11.22 -17.02
C TRP A 173 16.25 9.71 -17.24
N PHE A 174 16.58 9.23 -18.45
CA PHE A 174 16.47 7.80 -18.75
C PHE A 174 17.43 6.95 -17.90
N ALA A 175 18.63 7.43 -17.60
CA ALA A 175 19.55 6.74 -16.70
C ALA A 175 19.02 6.64 -15.25
N LYS A 176 18.30 7.67 -14.78
CA LYS A 176 17.59 7.62 -13.49
C LYS A 176 16.53 6.51 -13.52
N GLU A 177 15.71 6.44 -14.57
CA GLU A 177 14.70 5.39 -14.72
C GLU A 177 15.35 3.98 -14.80
N ALA A 178 16.50 3.87 -15.46
CA ALA A 178 17.27 2.62 -15.54
C ALA A 178 17.71 2.12 -14.15
N PHE A 179 18.24 3.00 -13.30
CA PHE A 179 18.61 2.61 -11.95
C PHE A 179 17.40 2.37 -11.05
N LYS A 180 16.28 3.05 -11.28
CA LYS A 180 15.01 2.76 -10.62
C LYS A 180 14.54 1.33 -10.92
N VAL A 181 14.51 0.94 -12.20
CA VAL A 181 14.17 -0.42 -12.63
C VAL A 181 15.13 -1.46 -12.04
N SER A 182 16.46 -1.26 -12.20
CA SER A 182 17.43 -2.25 -11.74
C SER A 182 17.47 -2.41 -10.22
N SER A 183 17.28 -1.34 -9.45
CA SER A 183 17.25 -1.43 -7.99
C SER A 183 15.98 -2.10 -7.47
N GLY A 184 14.82 -1.86 -8.12
CA GLY A 184 13.56 -2.53 -7.80
C GLY A 184 13.64 -4.02 -8.10
N TYR A 185 14.21 -4.39 -9.25
CA TYR A 185 14.41 -5.76 -9.67
C TYR A 185 15.29 -6.55 -8.69
N ASP A 186 16.46 -6.00 -8.33
CA ASP A 186 17.33 -6.62 -7.32
C ASP A 186 16.66 -6.71 -5.94
N ALA A 187 15.85 -5.71 -5.55
CA ALA A 187 15.11 -5.75 -4.30
C ALA A 187 14.02 -6.84 -4.28
N ALA A 188 13.37 -7.10 -5.42
CA ALA A 188 12.39 -8.17 -5.55
C ALA A 188 13.05 -9.56 -5.47
N ILE A 189 14.20 -9.75 -6.16
CA ILE A 189 14.98 -10.98 -6.10
C ILE A 189 15.49 -11.24 -4.68
N PHE A 190 16.05 -10.21 -4.04
CA PHE A 190 16.51 -10.32 -2.65
C PHE A 190 15.38 -10.75 -1.71
N ARG A 191 14.20 -10.14 -1.83
CA ARG A 191 13.02 -10.45 -1.03
C ARG A 191 12.56 -11.90 -1.20
N TYR A 192 12.65 -12.45 -2.41
CA TYR A 192 12.36 -13.85 -2.68
C TYR A 192 13.29 -14.81 -1.94
N PHE A 193 14.60 -14.54 -1.92
CA PHE A 193 15.58 -15.37 -1.22
C PHE A 193 15.64 -15.14 0.30
N ASP A 194 15.22 -13.97 0.80
CA ASP A 194 15.23 -13.59 2.23
C ASP A 194 13.87 -13.85 2.92
N SER A 195 13.00 -14.69 2.34
CA SER A 195 11.59 -14.86 2.75
C SER A 195 11.39 -15.07 4.26
N ASP A 196 12.29 -15.82 4.93
CA ASP A 196 12.14 -16.21 6.33
C ASP A 196 13.25 -15.65 7.26
N ASP A 197 14.33 -15.13 6.71
CA ASP A 197 15.52 -14.74 7.47
C ASP A 197 15.48 -13.28 7.98
N HIS A 198 14.73 -12.42 7.30
CA HIS A 198 14.61 -10.98 7.62
C HIS A 198 15.99 -10.30 7.84
N SER A 199 17.02 -10.76 7.11
CA SER A 199 18.42 -10.33 7.29
C SER A 199 18.65 -8.86 6.93
N ALA A 200 17.84 -8.31 6.01
CA ALA A 200 17.87 -6.91 5.62
C ALA A 200 16.53 -6.45 5.03
N LEU A 201 16.20 -5.18 5.21
CA LEU A 201 15.01 -4.59 4.62
C LEU A 201 15.35 -3.94 3.28
N ARG A 202 14.66 -4.34 2.22
CA ARG A 202 14.70 -3.74 0.87
C ARG A 202 13.29 -3.48 0.40
N ILE A 203 12.88 -2.21 0.44
CA ILE A 203 11.56 -1.77 -0.04
C ILE A 203 11.78 -0.91 -1.29
N SER A 204 11.07 -1.21 -2.35
CA SER A 204 11.07 -0.42 -3.58
C SER A 204 9.65 -0.08 -3.98
N TYR A 205 9.38 1.20 -4.17
CA TYR A 205 8.16 1.72 -4.79
C TYR A 205 8.56 2.49 -6.04
N ASP A 206 8.02 2.12 -7.18
CA ASP A 206 8.35 2.72 -8.47
C ASP A 206 7.50 3.95 -8.81
N GLU A 207 6.43 4.21 -8.04
CA GLU A 207 5.57 5.36 -8.18
C GLU A 207 5.55 6.23 -6.93
N SER A 208 5.48 7.52 -7.14
CA SER A 208 5.34 8.49 -6.05
C SER A 208 4.41 9.62 -6.47
N LYS A 209 3.59 10.08 -5.54
CA LYS A 209 2.77 11.27 -5.67
C LYS A 209 3.19 12.29 -4.63
N GLN A 210 3.57 13.49 -5.07
CA GLN A 210 3.76 14.60 -4.14
C GLN A 210 2.40 15.04 -3.63
N LEU A 211 2.26 15.11 -2.32
CA LEU A 211 1.07 15.59 -1.64
C LEU A 211 1.20 17.11 -1.44
N ARG A 212 0.08 17.76 -1.18
CA ARG A 212 0.05 19.20 -0.95
C ARG A 212 1.03 19.65 0.16
N TYR A 213 1.12 18.86 1.25
CA TYR A 213 2.08 18.99 2.36
C TYR A 213 2.06 17.69 3.17
N GLY A 214 2.92 17.54 4.19
CA GLY A 214 2.92 16.42 5.13
C GLY A 214 1.79 16.55 6.17
N GLU A 215 2.04 16.16 7.43
CA GLU A 215 1.07 16.38 8.51
C GLU A 215 0.77 17.89 8.71
N ASN A 216 1.79 18.72 8.54
CA ASN A 216 1.70 20.16 8.71
C ASN A 216 2.09 20.91 7.44
N PRO A 217 1.56 22.14 7.21
CA PRO A 217 1.78 22.91 5.97
C PRO A 217 3.25 23.21 5.63
N HIS A 218 4.14 23.26 6.61
CA HIS A 218 5.57 23.51 6.39
C HIS A 218 6.38 22.25 6.03
N GLN A 219 5.76 21.06 6.10
CA GLN A 219 6.40 19.78 5.80
C GLN A 219 6.06 19.33 4.37
N LYS A 220 7.06 18.89 3.62
CA LYS A 220 6.82 18.23 2.33
C LYS A 220 6.32 16.80 2.57
N GLY A 221 5.26 16.42 1.87
CA GLY A 221 4.68 15.07 1.93
C GLY A 221 4.75 14.37 0.58
N PHE A 222 4.97 13.07 0.61
CA PHE A 222 4.94 12.19 -0.56
C PHE A 222 4.24 10.90 -0.18
N PHE A 223 3.48 10.36 -1.12
CA PHE A 223 2.95 9.01 -1.06
C PHE A 223 3.71 8.16 -2.08
N TYR A 224 4.22 7.03 -1.65
CA TYR A 224 4.86 6.02 -2.50
C TYR A 224 3.96 4.80 -2.55
N GLY A 225 3.53 4.40 -3.73
CA GLY A 225 2.65 3.26 -3.95
C GLY A 225 1.59 3.53 -5.03
N HIS A 226 0.75 2.54 -5.28
CA HIS A 226 -0.26 2.54 -6.34
C HIS A 226 -1.65 2.79 -5.74
N PHE A 227 -1.98 4.06 -5.52
CA PHE A 227 -3.26 4.46 -4.93
C PHE A 227 -4.48 3.97 -5.72
N ASP A 228 -4.39 3.98 -7.03
CA ASP A 228 -5.43 3.60 -7.98
C ASP A 228 -5.71 2.08 -8.03
N GLN A 229 -4.82 1.25 -7.51
CA GLN A 229 -5.08 -0.18 -7.30
C GLN A 229 -6.02 -0.43 -6.13
N ILE A 230 -6.00 0.45 -5.12
CA ILE A 230 -6.80 0.35 -3.91
C ILE A 230 -8.12 1.11 -4.05
N PHE A 231 -8.08 2.31 -4.62
CA PHE A 231 -9.21 3.22 -4.68
C PHE A 231 -9.45 3.76 -6.09
N GLU A 232 -10.71 4.08 -6.37
CA GLU A 232 -11.11 4.96 -7.45
C GLU A 232 -11.70 6.23 -6.86
N GLN A 233 -11.11 7.37 -7.17
CA GLN A 233 -11.64 8.67 -6.74
C GLN A 233 -12.67 9.17 -7.74
N LEU A 234 -13.95 9.13 -7.35
CA LEU A 234 -15.06 9.58 -8.18
C LEU A 234 -15.24 11.10 -8.15
N HIS A 235 -14.90 11.75 -7.03
CA HIS A 235 -15.15 13.17 -6.82
C HIS A 235 -14.23 13.79 -5.78
N GLY A 236 -14.13 15.13 -5.79
CA GLY A 236 -13.56 15.93 -4.72
C GLY A 236 -12.15 16.47 -4.97
N LYS A 237 -11.60 17.06 -3.93
CA LYS A 237 -10.24 17.64 -3.94
C LYS A 237 -9.17 16.55 -3.88
N GLU A 238 -7.90 16.94 -4.06
CA GLU A 238 -6.76 16.05 -3.84
C GLU A 238 -6.70 15.54 -2.39
N ILE A 239 -6.30 14.26 -2.26
CA ILE A 239 -6.14 13.57 -0.99
C ILE A 239 -4.89 14.11 -0.30
N SER A 240 -5.02 14.45 0.98
CA SER A 240 -3.92 14.95 1.80
C SER A 240 -3.20 13.82 2.55
N TYR A 241 -2.03 14.13 3.09
CA TYR A 241 -1.27 13.23 3.97
C TYR A 241 -2.13 12.73 5.14
N ASN A 242 -2.81 13.65 5.84
CA ASN A 242 -3.68 13.30 6.97
C ASN A 242 -4.88 12.44 6.54
N ASN A 243 -5.46 12.72 5.35
CA ASN A 243 -6.52 11.86 4.83
C ASN A 243 -6.02 10.42 4.62
N LEU A 244 -4.81 10.21 4.09
CA LEU A 244 -4.24 8.87 3.89
C LEU A 244 -4.06 8.11 5.21
N LEU A 245 -3.59 8.78 6.28
CA LEU A 245 -3.48 8.17 7.60
C LEU A 245 -4.83 7.75 8.17
N ASP A 246 -5.83 8.64 8.08
CA ASP A 246 -7.18 8.35 8.54
C ASP A 246 -7.87 7.27 7.69
N MET A 247 -7.59 7.24 6.38
CA MET A 247 -8.08 6.19 5.46
C MET A 247 -7.50 4.82 5.79
N ASP A 248 -6.20 4.70 6.08
CA ASP A 248 -5.57 3.43 6.48
C ASP A 248 -6.22 2.91 7.78
N ALA A 249 -6.46 3.80 8.75
CA ALA A 249 -7.15 3.43 9.98
C ALA A 249 -8.60 3.00 9.74
N ALA A 250 -9.33 3.71 8.84
CA ALA A 250 -10.71 3.41 8.50
C ALA A 250 -10.86 2.06 7.80
N ILE A 251 -10.00 1.78 6.80
CA ILE A 251 -9.99 0.51 6.08
C ILE A 251 -9.61 -0.64 7.00
N SER A 252 -8.59 -0.45 7.86
CA SER A 252 -8.19 -1.48 8.82
C SER A 252 -9.31 -1.83 9.80
N LEU A 253 -10.11 -0.84 10.23
CA LEU A 253 -11.24 -1.07 11.14
C LEU A 253 -12.40 -1.76 10.43
N ILE A 254 -12.84 -1.23 9.26
CA ILE A 254 -14.05 -1.74 8.61
C ILE A 254 -13.86 -3.16 8.07
N ALA A 255 -12.63 -3.56 7.76
CA ALA A 255 -12.29 -4.90 7.28
C ALA A 255 -12.55 -6.01 8.31
N ASP A 256 -12.64 -5.69 9.60
CA ASP A 256 -12.92 -6.67 10.65
C ASP A 256 -14.44 -7.03 10.75
N PHE A 257 -15.30 -6.43 9.92
CA PHE A 257 -16.75 -6.59 10.03
C PHE A 257 -17.37 -7.17 8.74
N ASP A 258 -18.04 -8.32 8.90
CA ASP A 258 -18.77 -8.98 7.80
C ASP A 258 -20.20 -8.48 7.66
N GLU A 259 -20.83 -8.09 8.75
CA GLU A 259 -22.18 -7.49 8.78
C GLU A 259 -22.16 -6.04 8.26
N THR A 260 -23.31 -5.48 7.92
CA THR A 260 -23.40 -4.09 7.46
C THR A 260 -22.91 -3.16 8.58
N ALA A 261 -21.81 -2.47 8.32
CA ALA A 261 -21.13 -1.61 9.27
C ALA A 261 -20.79 -0.26 8.64
N LEU A 262 -20.83 0.78 9.49
CA LEU A 262 -20.36 2.10 9.15
C LEU A 262 -19.55 2.69 10.29
N ALA A 263 -18.38 3.25 9.98
CA ALA A 263 -17.52 3.93 10.94
C ALA A 263 -17.24 5.38 10.51
N ILE A 264 -17.10 6.23 11.52
CA ILE A 264 -16.67 7.62 11.39
C ILE A 264 -15.37 7.76 12.18
N LEU A 265 -14.28 8.15 11.48
CA LEU A 265 -12.97 8.28 12.09
C LEU A 265 -12.48 9.72 12.03
N LYS A 266 -11.71 10.09 13.03
CA LYS A 266 -10.97 11.35 13.06
C LYS A 266 -9.67 11.16 13.83
N HIS A 267 -8.55 11.62 13.23
CA HIS A 267 -7.22 11.45 13.81
C HIS A 267 -6.91 9.99 14.18
N ASN A 268 -7.15 9.09 13.20
CA ASN A 268 -6.90 7.64 13.26
C ASN A 268 -7.72 6.86 14.30
N ASN A 269 -8.74 7.47 14.93
CA ASN A 269 -9.60 6.80 15.90
C ASN A 269 -11.07 6.92 15.50
N ALA A 270 -11.85 5.90 15.81
CA ALA A 270 -13.30 5.93 15.62
C ALA A 270 -13.94 6.86 16.64
N CYS A 271 -14.66 7.87 16.18
CA CYS A 271 -15.55 8.69 17.00
C CYS A 271 -17.00 8.20 16.94
N GLY A 272 -17.35 7.38 15.94
CA GLY A 272 -18.64 6.72 15.82
C GLY A 272 -18.50 5.42 15.03
N MET A 273 -19.22 4.39 15.41
CA MET A 273 -19.35 3.15 14.67
C MET A 273 -20.57 2.36 15.08
N ALA A 274 -21.23 1.76 14.13
CA ALA A 274 -22.33 0.84 14.42
C ALA A 274 -22.48 -0.22 13.31
N CYS A 275 -23.03 -1.38 13.72
CA CYS A 275 -23.55 -2.40 12.82
C CYS A 275 -25.08 -2.37 12.88
N ARG A 276 -25.74 -2.24 11.71
CA ARG A 276 -27.20 -2.19 11.58
C ARG A 276 -27.62 -2.88 10.27
N PRO A 277 -28.91 -3.20 10.11
CA PRO A 277 -29.41 -3.80 8.89
C PRO A 277 -29.14 -2.99 7.63
N THR A 278 -29.20 -1.64 7.71
CA THR A 278 -28.98 -0.72 6.59
C THR A 278 -27.83 0.25 6.86
N VAL A 279 -27.25 0.83 5.80
CA VAL A 279 -26.21 1.85 5.91
C VAL A 279 -26.76 3.13 6.57
N LEU A 280 -28.01 3.48 6.29
CA LEU A 280 -28.68 4.63 6.92
C LEU A 280 -28.77 4.46 8.44
N GLU A 281 -29.30 3.35 8.92
CA GLU A 281 -29.40 3.07 10.36
C GLU A 281 -28.02 2.98 11.03
N ALA A 282 -27.02 2.41 10.34
CA ALA A 282 -25.64 2.37 10.82
C ALA A 282 -25.03 3.77 10.93
N TRP A 283 -25.31 4.65 9.96
CA TRP A 283 -24.90 6.06 10.01
C TRP A 283 -25.50 6.81 11.17
N GLU A 284 -26.82 6.71 11.35
CA GLU A 284 -27.52 7.40 12.44
C GLU A 284 -27.00 6.97 13.82
N ALA A 285 -26.81 5.67 14.01
CA ALA A 285 -26.26 5.12 15.23
C ALA A 285 -24.78 5.52 15.44
N ALA A 286 -23.97 5.47 14.41
CA ALA A 286 -22.56 5.86 14.49
C ALA A 286 -22.40 7.36 14.80
N LEU A 287 -23.18 8.21 14.13
CA LEU A 287 -23.15 9.66 14.34
C LEU A 287 -23.56 10.05 15.77
N ALA A 288 -24.50 9.33 16.35
CA ALA A 288 -24.99 9.61 17.71
C ALA A 288 -23.89 9.50 18.79
N ALA A 289 -22.86 8.68 18.56
CA ALA A 289 -21.78 8.48 19.54
C ALA A 289 -20.97 9.76 19.80
N ASP A 290 -20.69 10.54 18.74
CA ASP A 290 -19.98 11.82 18.85
C ASP A 290 -20.22 12.69 17.60
N PRO A 291 -21.35 13.37 17.50
CA PRO A 291 -21.69 14.20 16.35
C PRO A 291 -20.75 15.43 16.20
N VAL A 292 -20.09 15.83 17.27
CA VAL A 292 -19.15 16.97 17.27
C VAL A 292 -17.84 16.57 16.59
N SER A 293 -17.25 15.45 16.98
CA SER A 293 -16.00 14.96 16.37
C SER A 293 -16.22 14.44 14.94
N ALA A 294 -17.40 13.96 14.60
CA ALA A 294 -17.75 13.48 13.26
C ALA A 294 -17.59 14.57 12.18
N PHE A 295 -17.72 15.85 12.55
CA PHE A 295 -17.53 16.96 11.63
C PHE A 295 -16.10 17.01 11.12
N GLY A 296 -15.91 16.91 9.80
CA GLY A 296 -14.62 16.87 9.13
C GLY A 296 -13.88 15.53 9.26
N GLY A 297 -14.56 14.47 9.68
CA GLY A 297 -14.01 13.12 9.75
C GLY A 297 -14.02 12.39 8.42
N ILE A 298 -13.57 11.14 8.46
CA ILE A 298 -13.65 10.17 7.37
C ILE A 298 -14.78 9.19 7.68
N VAL A 299 -15.62 8.94 6.69
CA VAL A 299 -16.72 7.98 6.78
C VAL A 299 -16.39 6.77 5.92
N VAL A 300 -16.53 5.57 6.47
CA VAL A 300 -16.31 4.31 5.76
C VAL A 300 -17.45 3.33 6.01
N THR A 301 -17.91 2.65 4.99
CA THR A 301 -18.87 1.54 5.10
C THR A 301 -18.43 0.37 4.22
N ASN A 302 -18.84 -0.85 4.61
CA ASN A 302 -18.57 -2.07 3.84
C ASN A 302 -19.75 -2.48 2.93
N ARG A 303 -20.72 -1.60 2.71
CA ARG A 303 -21.88 -1.84 1.82
C ARG A 303 -22.08 -0.67 0.87
N THR A 304 -22.84 -0.94 -0.19
CA THR A 304 -23.25 0.07 -1.16
C THR A 304 -24.03 1.20 -0.47
N VAL A 305 -23.67 2.45 -0.76
CA VAL A 305 -24.38 3.63 -0.28
C VAL A 305 -25.57 3.90 -1.19
N ASP A 306 -26.75 3.79 -0.66
CA ASP A 306 -28.01 4.13 -1.31
C ASP A 306 -28.34 5.63 -1.19
N ARG A 307 -29.44 6.03 -1.83
CA ARG A 307 -29.93 7.43 -1.79
C ARG A 307 -30.19 7.91 -0.37
N ALA A 308 -30.88 7.11 0.45
CA ALA A 308 -31.29 7.53 1.80
C ALA A 308 -30.07 7.74 2.73
N ALA A 309 -29.11 6.81 2.66
CA ALA A 309 -27.84 6.96 3.38
C ALA A 309 -27.06 8.17 2.90
N ALA A 310 -27.00 8.42 1.58
CA ALA A 310 -26.31 9.58 1.02
C ALA A 310 -26.91 10.91 1.49
N GLU A 311 -28.25 11.03 1.53
CA GLU A 311 -28.95 12.21 2.05
C GLU A 311 -28.57 12.47 3.53
N ALA A 312 -28.58 11.43 4.35
CA ALA A 312 -28.24 11.52 5.77
C ALA A 312 -26.77 11.87 6.00
N ILE A 313 -25.84 11.18 5.33
CA ILE A 313 -24.39 11.43 5.41
C ILE A 313 -24.07 12.85 4.92
N ASN A 314 -24.74 13.34 3.90
CA ASN A 314 -24.52 14.67 3.32
C ASN A 314 -24.95 15.81 4.24
N SER A 315 -25.70 15.54 5.33
CA SER A 315 -26.20 16.52 6.29
C SER A 315 -25.09 17.21 7.10
N ILE A 316 -23.94 16.55 7.32
CA ILE A 316 -22.77 17.12 7.98
C ILE A 316 -21.59 17.25 7.00
N PHE A 317 -20.59 18.03 7.41
CA PHE A 317 -19.33 18.07 6.67
C PHE A 317 -18.44 16.87 7.05
N TYR A 318 -17.96 16.16 6.01
CA TYR A 318 -16.91 15.13 6.09
C TYR A 318 -15.83 15.39 5.02
N GLU A 319 -14.62 14.92 5.25
CA GLU A 319 -13.51 15.05 4.29
C GLU A 319 -13.56 13.95 3.21
N VAL A 320 -13.76 12.70 3.63
CA VAL A 320 -13.73 11.53 2.74
C VAL A 320 -14.89 10.59 3.07
N LEU A 321 -15.53 10.04 2.05
CA LEU A 321 -16.46 8.92 2.16
C LEU A 321 -15.92 7.76 1.33
N ILE A 322 -15.85 6.57 1.96
CA ILE A 322 -15.31 5.34 1.35
C ILE A 322 -16.41 4.27 1.41
N ALA A 323 -16.72 3.69 0.26
CA ALA A 323 -17.64 2.55 0.14
C ALA A 323 -17.21 1.61 -1.00
N PRO A 324 -17.65 0.34 -1.03
CA PRO A 324 -17.39 -0.55 -2.15
C PRO A 324 -18.16 -0.16 -3.43
N ALA A 325 -19.31 0.52 -3.28
CA ALA A 325 -20.11 1.01 -4.39
C ALA A 325 -21.08 2.12 -3.94
N TYR A 326 -21.65 2.83 -4.89
CA TYR A 326 -22.65 3.86 -4.70
C TYR A 326 -23.77 3.69 -5.72
N GLU A 327 -25.02 3.89 -5.31
CA GLU A 327 -26.12 4.02 -6.26
C GLU A 327 -26.00 5.34 -7.03
N LYS A 328 -26.56 5.39 -8.22
CA LYS A 328 -26.50 6.59 -9.07
C LYS A 328 -27.12 7.81 -8.39
N GLU A 329 -28.29 7.62 -7.80
CA GLU A 329 -29.03 8.65 -7.06
C GLU A 329 -28.25 9.14 -5.83
N ALA A 330 -27.47 8.29 -5.20
CA ALA A 330 -26.56 8.66 -4.10
C ALA A 330 -25.44 9.57 -4.62
N LEU A 331 -24.82 9.24 -5.76
CA LEU A 331 -23.75 10.05 -6.35
C LEU A 331 -24.27 11.45 -6.74
N ASP A 332 -25.49 11.56 -7.28
CA ASP A 332 -26.10 12.85 -7.64
C ASP A 332 -26.20 13.79 -6.42
N ILE A 333 -26.39 13.25 -5.22
CA ILE A 333 -26.42 13.99 -3.97
C ILE A 333 -25.02 14.34 -3.48
N LEU A 334 -24.14 13.36 -3.45
CA LEU A 334 -22.79 13.49 -2.88
C LEU A 334 -21.91 14.45 -3.69
N PHE A 335 -22.07 14.52 -5.01
CA PHE A 335 -21.30 15.40 -5.91
C PHE A 335 -21.67 16.89 -5.81
N GLN A 336 -22.77 17.24 -5.14
CA GLN A 336 -23.16 18.64 -4.95
C GLN A 336 -22.13 19.47 -4.16
N LYS A 337 -21.27 18.82 -3.38
CA LYS A 337 -20.27 19.48 -2.54
C LYS A 337 -18.85 19.28 -3.09
N LYS A 338 -18.37 20.25 -3.87
CA LYS A 338 -17.12 20.22 -4.65
C LYS A 338 -15.88 19.63 -3.95
N ASN A 339 -15.71 19.85 -2.67
CA ASN A 339 -14.48 19.53 -1.95
C ASN A 339 -14.53 18.17 -1.20
N ARG A 340 -15.68 17.49 -1.17
CA ARG A 340 -15.81 16.19 -0.50
C ARG A 340 -15.23 15.09 -1.38
N ILE A 341 -14.36 14.28 -0.81
CA ILE A 341 -13.69 13.20 -1.53
C ILE A 341 -14.59 11.96 -1.44
N ILE A 342 -14.95 11.41 -2.59
CA ILE A 342 -15.78 10.20 -2.72
C ILE A 342 -14.92 9.12 -3.36
N LEU A 343 -14.72 8.01 -2.65
CA LEU A 343 -13.86 6.91 -3.05
C LEU A 343 -14.62 5.60 -3.14
N VAL A 344 -14.40 4.86 -4.22
CA VAL A 344 -14.72 3.44 -4.30
C VAL A 344 -13.52 2.64 -3.81
N LEU A 345 -13.73 1.76 -2.83
CA LEU A 345 -12.74 0.78 -2.41
C LEU A 345 -12.75 -0.41 -3.37
N LYS A 346 -11.67 -0.58 -4.14
CA LYS A 346 -11.53 -1.63 -5.17
C LYS A 346 -10.98 -2.93 -4.60
N SER A 347 -10.05 -2.86 -3.67
CA SER A 347 -9.38 -4.03 -3.11
C SER A 347 -8.97 -3.81 -1.65
N LEU A 348 -9.52 -4.63 -0.77
CA LEU A 348 -9.08 -4.74 0.63
C LEU A 348 -7.71 -5.41 0.73
N GLU A 349 -7.44 -6.42 -0.09
CA GLU A 349 -6.18 -7.15 -0.09
C GLU A 349 -5.00 -6.23 -0.40
N GLN A 350 -5.14 -5.38 -1.41
CA GLN A 350 -4.10 -4.39 -1.75
C GLN A 350 -3.93 -3.31 -0.67
N ALA A 351 -5.00 -2.96 0.04
CA ALA A 351 -4.96 -1.98 1.12
C ALA A 351 -4.33 -2.53 2.40
N LEU A 352 -4.56 -3.81 2.70
CA LEU A 352 -4.15 -4.46 3.95
C LEU A 352 -2.88 -5.30 3.76
N GLN A 353 -1.78 -4.66 3.42
CA GLN A 353 -0.48 -5.34 3.32
C GLN A 353 -0.15 -6.10 4.60
N PRO A 354 0.41 -7.34 4.49
CA PRO A 354 0.64 -8.20 5.65
C PRO A 354 1.67 -7.63 6.62
N MET A 355 2.63 -6.85 6.13
CA MET A 355 3.67 -6.22 6.95
C MET A 355 3.40 -4.73 7.15
N GLN A 356 3.66 -4.24 8.35
CA GLN A 356 3.63 -2.82 8.69
C GLN A 356 5.04 -2.32 9.01
N TYR A 357 5.35 -1.11 8.53
CA TYR A 357 6.65 -0.47 8.71
C TYR A 357 6.48 0.88 9.39
N ARG A 358 7.39 1.19 10.31
CA ARG A 358 7.42 2.48 11.01
C ARG A 358 8.86 2.97 11.14
N SER A 359 9.12 4.16 10.64
CA SER A 359 10.42 4.81 10.87
C SER A 359 10.57 5.16 12.35
N VAL A 360 11.72 4.85 12.94
CA VAL A 360 12.04 5.15 14.33
C VAL A 360 13.54 5.36 14.46
N LEU A 361 13.94 6.39 15.17
CA LEU A 361 15.36 6.74 15.32
C LEU A 361 16.07 6.83 13.96
N ASN A 362 17.12 6.05 13.75
CA ASN A 362 17.86 5.92 12.49
C ASN A 362 17.54 4.62 11.74
N GLY A 363 16.42 3.95 12.04
CA GLY A 363 16.03 2.66 11.48
C GLY A 363 14.54 2.54 11.19
N MET A 364 14.11 1.31 11.00
CA MET A 364 12.74 0.93 10.70
C MET A 364 12.30 -0.20 11.61
N LEU A 365 11.13 -0.08 12.22
CA LEU A 365 10.43 -1.21 12.83
C LEU A 365 9.56 -1.86 11.77
N ALA A 366 9.57 -3.18 11.74
CA ALA A 366 8.70 -4.00 10.93
C ALA A 366 7.95 -5.00 11.81
N GLN A 367 6.70 -5.23 11.54
CA GLN A 367 5.88 -6.22 12.23
C GLN A 367 4.77 -6.72 11.32
N ASP A 368 4.22 -7.88 11.64
CA ASP A 368 2.99 -8.35 11.01
C ASP A 368 1.83 -7.40 11.34
N ARG A 369 0.95 -7.20 10.35
CA ARG A 369 -0.33 -6.52 10.61
C ARG A 369 -1.17 -7.37 11.57
N ASN A 370 -1.75 -6.73 12.59
CA ASN A 370 -2.63 -7.43 13.53
C ASN A 370 -3.97 -7.79 12.87
N MET A 371 -4.03 -8.97 12.25
CA MET A 371 -5.22 -9.54 11.60
C MET A 371 -6.06 -10.41 12.55
N SER A 372 -5.67 -10.50 13.83
CA SER A 372 -6.36 -11.36 14.79
C SER A 372 -7.75 -10.82 15.15
N ILE A 373 -8.78 -11.62 14.92
CA ILE A 373 -10.18 -11.36 15.29
C ILE A 373 -10.62 -12.54 16.16
N GLN A 374 -11.27 -12.24 17.30
CA GLN A 374 -11.83 -13.26 18.18
C GLN A 374 -13.29 -13.55 17.81
N SER A 375 -13.67 -14.81 17.88
CA SER A 375 -15.03 -15.31 17.80
C SER A 375 -15.57 -15.64 19.20
N ALA A 376 -16.85 -15.97 19.32
CA ALA A 376 -17.42 -16.40 20.59
C ALA A 376 -16.76 -17.65 21.17
N GLY A 377 -16.22 -18.54 20.29
CA GLY A 377 -15.51 -19.74 20.69
C GLY A 377 -14.11 -19.49 21.26
N ASP A 378 -13.55 -18.29 21.05
CA ASP A 378 -12.24 -17.90 21.59
C ASP A 378 -12.33 -17.22 22.97
N LEU A 379 -13.54 -17.04 23.49
CA LEU A 379 -13.77 -16.34 24.76
C LEU A 379 -13.81 -17.32 25.92
N GLU A 380 -12.94 -17.13 26.90
CA GLU A 380 -12.96 -17.84 28.17
C GLU A 380 -13.78 -17.06 29.21
N VAL A 381 -14.90 -17.64 29.70
CA VAL A 381 -15.69 -17.07 30.78
C VAL A 381 -15.01 -17.35 32.11
N VAL A 382 -14.52 -16.32 32.78
CA VAL A 382 -13.77 -16.46 34.05
C VAL A 382 -14.56 -16.11 35.28
N THR A 383 -15.83 -15.70 35.13
CA THR A 383 -16.75 -15.33 36.21
C THR A 383 -17.89 -16.32 36.38
N HIS A 384 -18.54 -16.34 37.57
CA HIS A 384 -19.70 -17.17 37.83
C HIS A 384 -20.88 -16.84 36.91
N LYS A 385 -21.06 -15.55 36.57
CA LYS A 385 -22.05 -15.09 35.60
C LYS A 385 -21.40 -15.11 34.21
N ALA A 386 -21.94 -15.87 33.30
CA ALA A 386 -21.60 -15.78 31.90
C ALA A 386 -22.32 -14.57 31.25
N PRO A 387 -21.72 -13.96 30.21
CA PRO A 387 -22.43 -12.94 29.44
C PRO A 387 -23.63 -13.56 28.71
N THR A 388 -24.69 -12.81 28.54
CA THR A 388 -25.81 -13.15 27.68
C THR A 388 -25.36 -13.15 26.20
N SER A 389 -26.18 -13.73 25.30
CA SER A 389 -25.89 -13.72 23.85
C SER A 389 -25.70 -12.29 23.30
N ALA A 390 -26.57 -11.36 23.73
CA ALA A 390 -26.46 -9.97 23.32
C ALA A 390 -25.19 -9.29 23.88
N GLU A 391 -24.84 -9.53 25.13
CA GLU A 391 -23.60 -9.03 25.73
C GLU A 391 -22.37 -9.62 25.02
N THR A 392 -22.42 -10.90 24.60
CA THR A 392 -21.32 -11.53 23.84
C THR A 392 -21.11 -10.88 22.47
N GLU A 393 -22.20 -10.58 21.75
CA GLU A 393 -22.12 -9.87 20.48
C GLU A 393 -21.53 -8.45 20.66
N ASP A 394 -21.97 -7.73 21.69
CA ASP A 394 -21.47 -6.40 22.02
C ASP A 394 -20.00 -6.43 22.47
N LEU A 395 -19.58 -7.43 23.25
CA LEU A 395 -18.19 -7.62 23.68
C LEU A 395 -17.28 -7.87 22.48
N LEU A 396 -17.68 -8.73 21.54
CA LEU A 396 -16.92 -8.98 20.31
C LEU A 396 -16.83 -7.74 19.41
N PHE A 397 -17.93 -7.00 19.28
CA PHE A 397 -17.96 -5.71 18.58
C PHE A 397 -17.01 -4.70 19.25
N ALA A 398 -17.07 -4.55 20.56
CA ALA A 398 -16.20 -3.64 21.31
C ALA A 398 -14.72 -4.07 21.25
N ASN A 399 -14.44 -5.38 21.23
CA ASN A 399 -13.08 -5.91 21.12
C ASN A 399 -12.45 -5.62 19.75
N LYS A 400 -13.22 -5.70 18.65
CA LYS A 400 -12.78 -5.26 17.33
C LYS A 400 -12.45 -3.76 17.32
N LEU A 401 -13.27 -2.93 17.96
CA LEU A 401 -13.04 -1.49 18.05
C LEU A 401 -11.80 -1.14 18.87
N VAL A 402 -11.61 -1.77 20.04
CA VAL A 402 -10.47 -1.46 20.91
C VAL A 402 -9.14 -1.85 20.28
N LYS A 403 -9.11 -2.90 19.44
CA LYS A 403 -7.96 -3.29 18.60
C LYS A 403 -7.49 -2.14 17.71
N HIS A 404 -8.40 -1.30 17.22
CA HIS A 404 -8.10 -0.17 16.33
C HIS A 404 -7.99 1.18 17.05
N THR A 405 -8.18 1.21 18.36
CA THR A 405 -8.09 2.42 19.19
C THR A 405 -6.69 2.60 19.76
N LYS A 406 -6.15 3.83 19.75
CA LYS A 406 -4.81 4.11 20.25
C LYS A 406 -4.70 3.85 21.78
N SER A 407 -3.68 3.07 22.18
CA SER A 407 -3.43 2.64 23.57
C SER A 407 -2.98 3.79 24.49
N ASN A 408 -3.24 3.72 25.82
CA ASN A 408 -4.18 2.79 26.43
C ASN A 408 -5.60 3.12 26.00
N ALA A 409 -6.39 2.10 25.73
CA ALA A 409 -7.72 2.25 25.17
C ALA A 409 -8.79 1.47 25.94
N ILE A 410 -9.95 2.10 26.11
CA ILE A 410 -11.22 1.50 26.58
C ILE A 410 -12.29 1.84 25.56
N VAL A 411 -13.12 0.87 25.22
CA VAL A 411 -14.31 1.03 24.37
C VAL A 411 -15.54 0.61 25.16
N LEU A 412 -16.56 1.46 25.18
CA LEU A 412 -17.89 1.18 25.69
C LEU A 412 -18.85 0.99 24.53
N ALA A 413 -19.60 -0.11 24.53
CA ALA A 413 -20.53 -0.45 23.45
C ALA A 413 -21.84 -1.02 23.99
N LYS A 414 -22.92 -0.89 23.22
CA LYS A 414 -24.23 -1.49 23.46
C LYS A 414 -24.97 -1.62 22.14
N ASN A 415 -25.62 -2.75 21.91
CA ASN A 415 -26.39 -3.03 20.70
C ASN A 415 -25.52 -2.87 19.41
N LYS A 416 -24.28 -3.36 19.41
CA LYS A 416 -23.29 -3.20 18.32
C LYS A 416 -23.14 -1.74 17.86
N GLN A 417 -23.11 -0.83 18.83
CA GLN A 417 -22.86 0.59 18.62
C GLN A 417 -21.78 1.05 19.58
N LEU A 418 -20.79 1.78 19.06
CA LEU A 418 -19.84 2.52 19.89
C LEU A 418 -20.60 3.60 20.67
N ILE A 419 -20.57 3.53 21.99
CA ILE A 419 -21.11 4.57 22.85
C ILE A 419 -20.06 5.64 23.10
N ALA A 420 -18.87 5.23 23.53
CA ALA A 420 -17.73 6.11 23.76
C ALA A 420 -16.43 5.31 23.80
N SER A 421 -15.31 5.99 23.58
CA SER A 421 -13.97 5.44 23.75
C SER A 421 -13.09 6.39 24.55
N GLY A 422 -12.24 5.83 25.42
CA GLY A 422 -11.07 6.51 25.98
C GLY A 422 -9.85 6.10 25.17
N THR A 423 -9.08 7.07 24.72
CA THR A 423 -8.10 6.88 23.65
C THR A 423 -6.75 7.51 24.01
N GLY A 424 -5.65 6.76 23.88
CA GLY A 424 -4.30 7.30 24.01
C GLY A 424 -3.94 7.79 25.40
N GLN A 425 -4.53 7.24 26.44
CA GLN A 425 -4.28 7.67 27.80
C GLN A 425 -3.04 6.97 28.41
N THR A 426 -2.38 7.63 29.36
CA THR A 426 -1.23 7.08 30.06
C THR A 426 -1.61 6.03 31.08
N SER A 427 -2.83 6.05 31.61
CA SER A 427 -3.41 5.01 32.45
C SER A 427 -4.72 4.46 31.89
N ARG A 428 -5.04 3.23 32.25
CA ARG A 428 -6.28 2.57 31.84
C ARG A 428 -7.50 3.15 32.57
N VAL A 429 -7.33 3.56 33.82
CA VAL A 429 -8.34 4.26 34.59
C VAL A 429 -8.73 5.59 33.93
N ASP A 430 -7.73 6.35 33.45
CA ASP A 430 -8.00 7.61 32.75
C ASP A 430 -8.74 7.37 31.43
N ALA A 431 -8.37 6.31 30.68
CA ALA A 431 -9.09 5.92 29.48
C ALA A 431 -10.55 5.57 29.75
N LEU A 432 -10.81 4.81 30.83
CA LEU A 432 -12.16 4.48 31.23
C LEU A 432 -12.97 5.71 31.69
N THR A 433 -12.37 6.56 32.52
CA THR A 433 -13.00 7.79 32.99
C THR A 433 -13.37 8.70 31.83
N GLN A 434 -12.46 8.88 30.86
CA GLN A 434 -12.71 9.63 29.63
C GLN A 434 -13.89 9.05 28.83
N ALA A 435 -13.96 7.72 28.69
CA ALA A 435 -15.06 7.08 27.98
C ALA A 435 -16.41 7.29 28.70
N ILE A 436 -16.46 7.15 30.03
CA ILE A 436 -17.68 7.35 30.83
C ILE A 436 -18.14 8.82 30.75
N GLU A 437 -17.24 9.78 30.94
CA GLU A 437 -17.55 11.21 30.84
C GLU A 437 -18.08 11.57 29.43
N LYS A 438 -17.48 11.03 28.39
CA LYS A 438 -17.92 11.24 27.01
C LYS A 438 -19.30 10.64 26.74
N ALA A 439 -19.57 9.43 27.22
CA ALA A 439 -20.90 8.83 27.16
C ALA A 439 -21.98 9.70 27.87
N GLY A 440 -21.64 10.21 29.04
CA GLY A 440 -22.53 11.13 29.79
C GLY A 440 -22.74 12.45 29.05
N HIS A 441 -21.73 13.01 28.41
CA HIS A 441 -21.84 14.24 27.60
C HIS A 441 -22.87 14.11 26.48
N PHE A 442 -22.91 12.95 25.80
CA PHE A 442 -23.87 12.65 24.74
C PHE A 442 -25.14 11.93 25.26
N GLN A 443 -25.35 11.92 26.57
CA GLN A 443 -26.56 11.41 27.25
C GLN A 443 -26.84 9.91 27.00
N PHE A 444 -25.80 9.10 26.80
CA PHE A 444 -25.96 7.65 26.72
C PHE A 444 -26.16 7.04 28.11
N ASP A 445 -27.16 6.14 28.19
CA ASP A 445 -27.33 5.28 29.35
C ASP A 445 -26.38 4.07 29.25
N LEU A 446 -25.47 3.97 30.21
CA LEU A 446 -24.50 2.89 30.29
C LEU A 446 -25.03 1.63 31.00
N HIS A 447 -26.26 1.62 31.53
CA HIS A 447 -26.83 0.42 32.13
C HIS A 447 -26.98 -0.67 31.05
N GLY A 448 -26.37 -1.82 31.31
CA GLY A 448 -26.37 -2.94 30.37
C GLY A 448 -25.41 -2.77 29.18
N ALA A 449 -24.57 -1.75 29.19
CA ALA A 449 -23.46 -1.64 28.21
C ALA A 449 -22.31 -2.57 28.59
N VAL A 450 -21.41 -2.82 27.61
CA VAL A 450 -20.23 -3.62 27.80
C VAL A 450 -18.96 -2.78 27.69
N MET A 451 -17.87 -3.29 28.26
CA MET A 451 -16.54 -2.64 28.20
C MET A 451 -15.51 -3.59 27.58
N ALA A 452 -14.73 -3.09 26.62
CA ALA A 452 -13.53 -3.75 26.08
C ALA A 452 -12.27 -2.97 26.43
N SER A 453 -11.19 -3.70 26.77
CA SER A 453 -9.87 -3.14 27.05
C SER A 453 -8.83 -3.73 26.11
N ASP A 454 -7.93 -2.88 25.61
CA ASP A 454 -6.83 -3.29 24.72
C ASP A 454 -5.76 -4.16 25.38
N ALA A 455 -5.69 -4.14 26.73
CA ALA A 455 -4.81 -4.97 27.54
C ALA A 455 -5.46 -5.30 28.91
N PHE A 456 -4.76 -6.10 29.74
CA PHE A 456 -5.25 -6.51 31.06
C PHE A 456 -5.42 -5.34 32.04
N PHE A 457 -6.27 -5.54 33.05
CA PHE A 457 -6.40 -4.62 34.17
C PHE A 457 -5.30 -4.90 35.21
N PRO A 458 -4.46 -3.92 35.56
CA PRO A 458 -3.44 -4.12 36.59
C PRO A 458 -4.04 -4.24 38.00
N PHE A 459 -5.27 -3.68 38.21
CA PHE A 459 -6.02 -3.67 39.46
C PHE A 459 -7.51 -3.75 39.18
N ALA A 460 -8.33 -4.09 40.21
CA ALA A 460 -9.77 -4.17 40.10
C ALA A 460 -10.48 -2.80 39.96
N ASP A 461 -9.77 -1.69 40.17
CA ASP A 461 -10.28 -0.32 40.13
C ASP A 461 -11.05 0.03 38.83
N SER A 462 -10.52 -0.39 37.67
CA SER A 462 -11.17 -0.15 36.39
C SER A 462 -12.53 -0.89 36.31
N VAL A 463 -12.60 -2.12 36.79
CA VAL A 463 -13.86 -2.89 36.79
C VAL A 463 -14.85 -2.31 37.81
N GLU A 464 -14.36 -1.82 38.96
CA GLU A 464 -15.18 -1.14 39.97
C GLU A 464 -15.80 0.16 39.41
N ILE A 465 -15.02 0.99 38.70
CA ILE A 465 -15.50 2.23 38.07
C ILE A 465 -16.53 1.89 36.98
N ALA A 466 -16.25 0.90 36.12
CA ALA A 466 -17.16 0.45 35.09
C ALA A 466 -18.50 -0.03 35.65
N HIS A 467 -18.49 -0.84 36.73
CA HIS A 467 -19.69 -1.29 37.41
C HIS A 467 -20.55 -0.13 37.94
N LYS A 468 -19.92 0.83 38.63
CA LYS A 468 -20.61 2.02 39.13
C LYS A 468 -21.27 2.86 38.04
N ALA A 469 -20.72 2.80 36.82
CA ALA A 469 -21.29 3.44 35.63
C ALA A 469 -22.43 2.64 34.98
N GLY A 470 -22.66 1.38 35.36
CA GLY A 470 -23.74 0.54 34.85
C GLY A 470 -23.29 -0.56 33.85
N ILE A 471 -22.00 -0.75 33.64
CA ILE A 471 -21.44 -1.80 32.78
C ILE A 471 -21.74 -3.18 33.39
N THR A 472 -22.22 -4.12 32.57
CA THR A 472 -22.64 -5.46 33.00
C THR A 472 -21.75 -6.59 32.50
N ALA A 473 -20.93 -6.35 31.48
CA ALA A 473 -20.00 -7.34 30.98
C ALA A 473 -18.69 -6.68 30.48
N VAL A 474 -17.58 -7.42 30.62
CA VAL A 474 -16.23 -6.93 30.35
C VAL A 474 -15.46 -7.96 29.51
N ILE A 475 -14.69 -7.49 28.53
CA ILE A 475 -13.73 -8.28 27.75
C ILE A 475 -12.32 -7.68 27.86
N GLN A 476 -11.35 -8.53 28.13
CA GLN A 476 -9.94 -8.18 28.22
C GLN A 476 -9.06 -9.36 27.82
N PRO A 477 -7.75 -9.14 27.53
CA PRO A 477 -6.85 -10.25 27.19
C PRO A 477 -6.47 -11.16 28.38
N GLY A 478 -6.55 -10.70 29.63
CA GLY A 478 -5.98 -11.41 30.77
C GLY A 478 -4.45 -11.33 30.83
N GLY A 479 -3.86 -12.00 31.81
CA GLY A 479 -2.40 -12.12 32.01
C GLY A 479 -1.80 -11.18 33.07
N SER A 480 -2.63 -10.51 33.88
CA SER A 480 -2.18 -9.81 35.07
C SER A 480 -1.98 -10.80 36.23
N ILE A 481 -0.96 -10.57 37.06
CA ILE A 481 -0.79 -11.29 38.34
C ILE A 481 -2.01 -11.07 39.26
N ARG A 482 -2.78 -10.02 39.02
CA ARG A 482 -3.95 -9.62 39.82
C ARG A 482 -5.27 -9.80 39.09
N ASP A 483 -5.33 -10.64 38.05
CA ASP A 483 -6.61 -10.92 37.38
C ASP A 483 -7.64 -11.45 38.33
N ASP A 484 -7.24 -12.26 39.33
CA ASP A 484 -8.14 -12.78 40.39
C ASP A 484 -8.87 -11.67 41.15
N GLU A 485 -8.24 -10.54 41.45
CA GLU A 485 -8.88 -9.40 42.12
C GLU A 485 -10.04 -8.82 41.28
N SER A 486 -9.83 -8.71 39.97
CA SER A 486 -10.86 -8.24 39.04
C SER A 486 -12.01 -9.25 38.88
N VAL A 487 -11.67 -10.55 38.77
CA VAL A 487 -12.62 -11.65 38.69
C VAL A 487 -13.47 -11.73 39.98
N ASP A 488 -12.82 -11.65 41.13
CA ASP A 488 -13.51 -11.66 42.45
C ASP A 488 -14.46 -10.46 42.61
N TYR A 489 -14.05 -9.28 42.15
CA TYR A 489 -14.94 -8.12 42.15
C TYR A 489 -16.18 -8.36 41.27
N CYS A 490 -15.96 -8.86 40.03
CA CYS A 490 -17.03 -9.20 39.12
C CYS A 490 -17.98 -10.23 39.71
N ASN A 491 -17.47 -11.31 40.31
CA ASN A 491 -18.28 -12.36 40.94
C ASN A 491 -19.15 -11.84 42.05
N ARG A 492 -18.63 -10.98 42.92
CA ARG A 492 -19.39 -10.37 44.05
C ARG A 492 -20.48 -9.43 43.57
N ASN A 493 -20.34 -8.83 42.38
CA ASN A 493 -21.26 -7.79 41.89
C ASN A 493 -22.08 -8.26 40.66
N GLY A 494 -22.00 -9.54 40.27
CA GLY A 494 -22.80 -10.11 39.19
C GLY A 494 -22.46 -9.54 37.79
N ILE A 495 -21.18 -9.18 37.55
CA ILE A 495 -20.67 -8.73 36.27
C ILE A 495 -20.10 -9.95 35.53
N ALA A 496 -20.34 -10.08 34.24
CA ALA A 496 -19.71 -11.08 33.43
C ALA A 496 -18.31 -10.59 32.97
N MET A 497 -17.28 -11.47 33.01
CA MET A 497 -15.98 -11.18 32.46
C MET A 497 -15.53 -12.34 31.57
N VAL A 498 -15.03 -11.98 30.40
CA VAL A 498 -14.42 -12.91 29.46
C VAL A 498 -12.97 -12.50 29.15
N ILE A 499 -12.12 -13.51 28.92
CA ILE A 499 -10.70 -13.35 28.57
C ILE A 499 -10.48 -13.87 27.15
N THR A 500 -9.67 -13.12 26.37
CA THR A 500 -9.34 -13.46 24.98
C THR A 500 -7.98 -14.11 24.80
N GLY A 501 -7.07 -14.00 25.80
CA GLY A 501 -5.67 -14.39 25.68
C GLY A 501 -4.85 -13.54 24.71
N ARG A 502 -5.44 -12.52 24.07
CA ARG A 502 -4.78 -11.72 23.02
C ARG A 502 -4.88 -10.21 23.30
N ARG A 503 -3.72 -9.58 23.45
CA ARG A 503 -3.58 -8.13 23.64
C ARG A 503 -3.58 -7.40 22.30
N HIS A 504 -4.16 -6.20 22.25
CA HIS A 504 -4.30 -5.39 21.05
C HIS A 504 -3.69 -3.97 21.19
N PHE A 505 -2.44 -3.86 21.62
CA PHE A 505 -1.79 -2.55 21.67
C PHE A 505 -1.65 -1.92 20.29
N LYS A 506 -1.94 -0.61 20.22
CA LYS A 506 -1.75 0.25 19.05
C LYS A 506 -1.14 1.59 19.49
N HIS A 507 0.13 1.83 19.15
CA HIS A 507 0.86 3.05 19.51
C HIS A 507 0.96 4.07 18.37
#